data_bfe8fd395fc519d749db29d56fdffa62
#
_entry.id   bfe8fd395fc519d749db29d56fdffa62
#
_cell.length_a   1.000
_cell.length_b   1.000
_cell.length_c   1.000
_cell.angle_alpha   90.00
_cell.angle_beta   90.00
_cell.angle_gamma   90.00
#
_symmetry.space_group_name_H-M   'P 1'
#
loop_
_entity.id
_entity.type
_entity.pdbx_description
1 polymer ?
#
loop_
_entity_poly.entity_id
_entity_poly.type
_entity_poly.pdbx_seq_one_letter_code
_entity_poly.pdbx_strand_id
1 'polypeptide(L)'
;MDLGNSTGDIVASYKGFKVNIDTYLYQLVWDEETATKFYTQYYTDKDNKEKVNAFNNNRKMFKLKYVGSQHSDGSNTSFLGINLDEPQQMVRKACQRAIDENIASLQKNFDQFKVNTPLISVSPLKAYIGLKEGVTEKSKI
;
A
#
# COMPACT_ATOMS: atom_id res chain seq x y z
N MET A 1 -0.94 41.77 -35.92
CA MET A 1 -0.68 41.29 -34.56
C MET A 1 -0.80 39.79 -34.59
N ASP A 2 0.32 39.14 -34.52
CA ASP A 2 0.46 37.71 -34.75
C ASP A 2 0.21 36.96 -33.42
N LEU A 3 -0.95 36.31 -33.30
CA LEU A 3 -1.36 35.52 -32.13
C LEU A 3 -0.79 34.08 -32.17
N GLY A 4 0.09 33.80 -33.17
CA GLY A 4 0.59 32.44 -33.41
C GLY A 4 1.72 31.96 -32.48
N ASN A 5 2.44 32.86 -31.82
CA ASN A 5 3.66 32.51 -31.06
C ASN A 5 3.46 32.27 -29.57
N SER A 6 2.31 32.65 -29.00
CA SER A 6 2.14 32.56 -27.53
C SER A 6 1.79 31.13 -27.03
N THR A 7 1.23 30.30 -27.89
CA THR A 7 0.79 28.94 -27.50
C THR A 7 1.98 27.96 -27.43
N GLY A 8 3.02 28.16 -28.27
CA GLY A 8 4.23 27.33 -28.26
C GLY A 8 5.09 27.52 -27.02
N ASP A 9 5.25 28.77 -26.56
CA ASP A 9 6.06 29.09 -25.39
C ASP A 9 5.42 28.61 -24.06
N ILE A 10 4.09 28.59 -23.99
CA ILE A 10 3.39 28.07 -22.81
C ILE A 10 3.58 26.56 -22.66
N VAL A 11 3.59 25.82 -23.76
CA VAL A 11 3.79 24.36 -23.76
C VAL A 11 5.22 24.00 -23.39
N ALA A 12 6.21 24.79 -23.83
CA ALA A 12 7.62 24.57 -23.54
C ALA A 12 8.00 24.79 -22.06
N SER A 13 7.19 25.49 -21.29
CA SER A 13 7.41 25.75 -19.86
C SER A 13 6.81 24.72 -18.92
N TYR A 14 6.05 23.75 -19.44
CA TYR A 14 5.44 22.68 -18.64
C TYR A 14 6.44 21.55 -18.43
N LYS A 15 6.91 21.36 -17.19
CA LYS A 15 7.80 20.28 -16.80
C LYS A 15 7.16 19.46 -15.68
N GLY A 16 7.36 18.14 -15.70
CA GLY A 16 6.84 17.29 -14.65
C GLY A 16 7.28 15.84 -14.76
N PHE A 17 7.00 15.11 -13.72
CA PHE A 17 7.24 13.67 -13.65
C PHE A 17 5.90 12.96 -13.36
N LYS A 18 5.68 11.86 -14.04
CA LYS A 18 4.61 10.92 -13.76
C LYS A 18 5.21 9.57 -13.44
N VAL A 19 4.74 8.94 -12.36
CA VAL A 19 5.17 7.63 -11.89
C VAL A 19 3.95 6.72 -11.90
N ASN A 20 4.08 5.54 -12.50
CA ASN A 20 3.08 4.49 -12.49
C ASN A 20 3.58 3.36 -11.58
N ILE A 21 2.70 2.81 -10.73
CA ILE A 21 3.00 1.73 -9.80
C ILE A 21 1.98 0.61 -10.00
N ASP A 22 2.50 -0.61 -10.23
CA ASP A 22 1.71 -1.84 -10.22
C ASP A 22 2.07 -2.63 -8.96
N THR A 23 1.07 -2.91 -8.14
CA THR A 23 1.22 -3.68 -6.91
C THR A 23 0.47 -5.00 -7.02
N TYR A 24 1.10 -6.08 -6.59
CA TYR A 24 0.54 -7.43 -6.58
C TYR A 24 0.38 -7.87 -5.13
N LEU A 25 -0.86 -8.18 -4.74
CA LEU A 25 -1.19 -8.63 -3.40
C LEU A 25 -1.17 -10.16 -3.34
N TYR A 26 -0.41 -10.69 -2.40
CA TYR A 26 -0.37 -12.11 -2.09
C TYR A 26 -0.69 -12.34 -0.62
N GLN A 27 -1.49 -13.36 -0.37
CA GLN A 27 -1.80 -13.85 0.97
C GLN A 27 -0.92 -15.08 1.27
N LEU A 28 -0.25 -15.06 2.41
CA LEU A 28 0.42 -16.26 2.92
C LEU A 28 -0.66 -17.29 3.31
N VAL A 29 -0.55 -18.50 2.76
CA VAL A 29 -1.38 -19.63 3.18
C VAL A 29 -0.88 -20.10 4.53
N TRP A 30 -1.68 -19.83 5.56
CA TRP A 30 -1.35 -20.13 6.95
C TRP A 30 -2.44 -21.01 7.55
N ASP A 31 -2.39 -22.31 7.24
CA ASP A 31 -3.25 -23.33 7.80
C ASP A 31 -2.64 -23.98 9.05
N GLU A 32 -3.40 -24.84 9.71
CA GLU A 32 -2.98 -25.50 10.95
C GLU A 32 -1.72 -26.36 10.74
N GLU A 33 -1.61 -27.03 9.59
CA GLU A 33 -0.44 -27.84 9.26
C GLU A 33 0.81 -26.97 9.11
N THR A 34 0.71 -25.87 8.35
CA THR A 34 1.80 -24.91 8.16
C THR A 34 2.19 -24.25 9.49
N ALA A 35 1.23 -23.83 10.29
CA ALA A 35 1.47 -23.26 11.61
C ALA A 35 2.18 -24.25 12.54
N THR A 36 1.70 -25.50 12.61
CA THR A 36 2.31 -26.56 13.43
C THR A 36 3.77 -26.81 13.02
N LYS A 37 4.02 -26.97 11.73
CA LYS A 37 5.40 -27.15 11.22
C LYS A 37 6.29 -25.95 11.55
N PHE A 38 5.78 -24.73 11.36
CA PHE A 38 6.55 -23.54 11.65
C PHE A 38 6.94 -23.48 13.14
N TYR A 39 5.97 -23.60 14.05
CA TYR A 39 6.23 -23.47 15.48
C TYR A 39 7.06 -24.61 16.05
N THR A 40 6.95 -25.82 15.54
CA THR A 40 7.74 -26.96 16.02
C THR A 40 9.16 -26.99 15.48
N GLN A 41 9.35 -26.68 14.20
CA GLN A 41 10.62 -26.90 13.52
C GLN A 41 11.47 -25.62 13.34
N TYR A 42 10.83 -24.44 13.18
CA TYR A 42 11.54 -23.24 12.78
C TYR A 42 11.46 -22.11 13.80
N TYR A 43 10.36 -21.99 14.53
CA TYR A 43 10.21 -20.91 15.50
C TYR A 43 11.26 -20.98 16.60
N THR A 44 11.84 -19.82 16.92
CA THR A 44 12.74 -19.65 18.05
C THR A 44 12.60 -18.23 18.58
N ASP A 45 12.56 -18.09 19.89
CA ASP A 45 12.59 -16.83 20.63
C ASP A 45 14.02 -16.39 20.97
N LYS A 46 15.00 -17.24 20.70
CA LYS A 46 16.43 -17.00 20.92
C LYS A 46 17.17 -17.11 19.60
N ASP A 47 18.37 -16.54 19.56
CA ASP A 47 19.25 -16.64 18.39
C ASP A 47 19.75 -18.08 18.22
N ASN A 48 18.92 -18.90 17.58
CA ASN A 48 19.21 -20.29 17.23
C ASN A 48 19.51 -20.39 15.73
N LYS A 49 20.81 -20.38 15.41
CA LYS A 49 21.28 -20.40 14.01
C LYS A 49 20.84 -21.66 13.24
N GLU A 50 20.70 -22.81 13.91
CA GLU A 50 20.26 -24.05 13.25
C GLU A 50 18.80 -23.92 12.76
N LYS A 51 17.90 -23.44 13.63
CA LYS A 51 16.49 -23.23 13.27
C LYS A 51 16.33 -22.15 12.19
N VAL A 52 17.10 -21.06 12.26
CA VAL A 52 17.12 -20.01 11.24
C VAL A 52 17.61 -20.57 9.90
N ASN A 53 18.66 -21.39 9.89
CA ASN A 53 19.16 -22.01 8.67
C ASN A 53 18.14 -23.02 8.11
N ALA A 54 17.54 -23.85 8.98
CA ALA A 54 16.48 -24.79 8.57
C ALA A 54 15.30 -24.05 7.92
N PHE A 55 14.85 -22.94 8.51
CA PHE A 55 13.81 -22.08 7.93
C PHE A 55 14.22 -21.55 6.54
N ASN A 56 15.43 -20.98 6.43
CA ASN A 56 15.91 -20.43 5.17
C ASN A 56 15.99 -21.46 4.05
N ASN A 57 16.34 -22.69 4.37
CA ASN A 57 16.46 -23.79 3.41
C ASN A 57 15.09 -24.38 3.00
N ASN A 58 14.05 -24.17 3.81
CA ASN A 58 12.72 -24.75 3.60
C ASN A 58 11.62 -23.72 3.30
N ARG A 59 11.96 -22.50 2.87
CA ARG A 59 10.99 -21.45 2.56
C ARG A 59 9.93 -21.88 1.52
N LYS A 60 10.24 -22.85 0.68
CA LYS A 60 9.30 -23.38 -0.34
C LYS A 60 8.06 -24.07 0.24
N MET A 61 8.05 -24.43 1.52
CA MET A 61 6.85 -24.94 2.18
C MET A 61 5.77 -23.87 2.36
N PHE A 62 6.16 -22.60 2.42
CA PHE A 62 5.23 -21.50 2.54
C PHE A 62 4.68 -21.12 1.17
N LYS A 63 3.36 -21.23 1.03
CA LYS A 63 2.67 -20.94 -0.22
C LYS A 63 2.08 -19.54 -0.17
N LEU A 64 2.20 -18.81 -1.27
CA LEU A 64 1.54 -17.53 -1.48
C LEU A 64 0.38 -17.73 -2.45
N LYS A 65 -0.80 -17.29 -2.05
CA LYS A 65 -1.99 -17.23 -2.90
C LYS A 65 -2.10 -15.82 -3.46
N TYR A 66 -2.12 -15.70 -4.78
CA TYR A 66 -2.41 -14.43 -5.43
C TYR A 66 -3.84 -13.98 -5.11
N VAL A 67 -3.99 -12.74 -4.65
CA VAL A 67 -5.27 -12.14 -4.28
C VAL A 67 -5.74 -11.18 -5.36
N GLY A 68 -4.84 -10.34 -5.85
CA GLY A 68 -5.16 -9.37 -6.87
C GLY A 68 -4.03 -8.38 -7.11
N SER A 69 -4.28 -7.40 -7.98
CA SER A 69 -3.35 -6.33 -8.28
C SER A 69 -4.06 -4.97 -8.24
N GLN A 70 -3.28 -3.94 -7.99
CA GLN A 70 -3.72 -2.55 -7.98
C GLN A 70 -2.73 -1.71 -8.77
N HIS A 71 -3.27 -0.90 -9.68
CA HIS A 71 -2.53 0.12 -10.40
C HIS A 71 -2.80 1.51 -9.80
N SER A 72 -1.78 2.34 -9.72
CA SER A 72 -1.92 3.75 -9.38
C SER A 72 -0.88 4.59 -10.09
N ASP A 73 -1.15 5.87 -10.22
CA ASP A 73 -0.21 6.82 -10.75
C ASP A 73 -0.13 8.08 -9.89
N GLY A 74 1.07 8.65 -9.82
CA GLY A 74 1.33 9.91 -9.16
C GLY A 74 2.07 10.86 -10.06
N SER A 75 1.75 12.13 -9.98
CA SER A 75 2.44 13.15 -10.76
C SER A 75 2.87 14.32 -9.89
N ASN A 76 3.97 14.94 -10.27
CA ASN A 76 4.37 16.25 -9.79
C ASN A 76 4.80 17.09 -10.99
N THR A 77 4.11 18.19 -11.21
CA THR A 77 4.27 19.03 -12.37
C THR A 77 4.50 20.47 -11.96
N SER A 78 5.36 21.18 -12.70
CA SER A 78 5.51 22.62 -12.59
C SER A 78 4.83 23.30 -13.78
N PHE A 79 4.20 24.42 -13.53
CA PHE A 79 3.62 25.27 -14.56
C PHE A 79 4.29 26.64 -14.52
N LEU A 80 4.72 27.14 -15.65
CA LEU A 80 5.40 28.44 -15.81
C LEU A 80 6.65 28.62 -14.92
N GLY A 81 7.34 27.53 -14.57
CA GLY A 81 8.53 27.61 -13.71
C GLY A 81 8.26 27.98 -12.25
N ILE A 82 6.99 27.98 -11.81
CA ILE A 82 6.60 28.36 -10.45
C ILE A 82 6.91 27.26 -9.42
N ASN A 83 7.09 26.01 -9.86
CA ASN A 83 7.53 24.96 -8.97
C ASN A 83 9.06 25.04 -8.80
N LEU A 84 9.49 25.47 -7.64
CA LEU A 84 10.91 25.62 -7.26
C LEU A 84 11.56 24.29 -6.81
N ASP A 85 10.82 23.18 -6.89
CA ASP A 85 11.36 21.87 -6.51
C ASP A 85 12.48 21.46 -7.48
N GLU A 86 13.57 20.97 -6.94
CA GLU A 86 14.61 20.29 -7.69
C GLU A 86 14.04 19.03 -8.37
N PRO A 87 14.54 18.61 -9.55
CA PRO A 87 14.04 17.44 -10.29
C PRO A 87 13.94 16.17 -9.42
N GLN A 88 14.90 15.95 -8.54
CA GLN A 88 14.88 14.81 -7.61
C GLN A 88 13.73 14.90 -6.61
N GLN A 89 13.39 16.08 -6.12
CA GLN A 89 12.26 16.29 -5.22
C GLN A 89 10.92 16.10 -5.96
N MET A 90 10.84 16.53 -7.22
CA MET A 90 9.64 16.30 -8.03
C MET A 90 9.36 14.81 -8.24
N VAL A 91 10.41 14.03 -8.57
CA VAL A 91 10.29 12.55 -8.68
C VAL A 91 9.86 11.94 -7.34
N ARG A 92 10.50 12.34 -6.24
CA ARG A 92 10.16 11.85 -4.90
C ARG A 92 8.69 12.11 -4.56
N LYS A 93 8.18 13.31 -4.82
CA LYS A 93 6.78 13.68 -4.57
C LYS A 93 5.82 12.90 -5.48
N ALA A 94 6.18 12.68 -6.74
CA ALA A 94 5.38 11.84 -7.64
C ALA A 94 5.33 10.38 -7.16
N CYS A 95 6.47 9.81 -6.75
CA CYS A 95 6.52 8.46 -6.16
C CYS A 95 5.66 8.37 -4.88
N GLN A 96 5.79 9.35 -3.97
CA GLN A 96 5.02 9.35 -2.72
C GLN A 96 3.52 9.36 -3.01
N ARG A 97 3.05 10.22 -3.91
CA ARG A 97 1.63 10.27 -4.28
C ARG A 97 1.13 8.95 -4.87
N ALA A 98 1.92 8.34 -5.78
CA ALA A 98 1.56 7.07 -6.38
C ALA A 98 1.49 5.94 -5.33
N ILE A 99 2.40 5.92 -4.35
CA ILE A 99 2.41 4.94 -3.26
C ILE A 99 1.20 5.16 -2.35
N ASP A 100 0.95 6.40 -1.92
CA ASP A 100 -0.16 6.72 -1.01
C ASP A 100 -1.51 6.36 -1.64
N GLU A 101 -1.71 6.69 -2.93
CA GLU A 101 -2.90 6.30 -3.67
C GLU A 101 -3.04 4.79 -3.81
N ASN A 102 -1.92 4.10 -4.07
CA ASN A 102 -1.91 2.64 -4.18
C ASN A 102 -2.31 1.97 -2.87
N ILE A 103 -1.74 2.41 -1.73
CA ILE A 103 -2.08 1.91 -0.39
C ILE A 103 -3.55 2.16 -0.07
N ALA A 104 -4.05 3.38 -0.31
CA ALA A 104 -5.45 3.71 -0.08
C ALA A 104 -6.41 2.84 -0.91
N SER A 105 -6.04 2.59 -2.17
CA SER A 105 -6.81 1.73 -3.07
C SER A 105 -6.78 0.26 -2.65
N LEU A 106 -5.64 -0.26 -2.19
CA LEU A 106 -5.54 -1.61 -1.62
C LEU A 106 -6.45 -1.76 -0.40
N GLN A 107 -6.42 -0.80 0.52
CA GLN A 107 -7.27 -0.81 1.73
C GLN A 107 -8.76 -0.77 1.40
N LYS A 108 -9.14 -0.04 0.35
CA LYS A 108 -10.53 0.08 -0.08
C LYS A 108 -11.04 -1.16 -0.84
N ASN A 109 -10.21 -1.73 -1.71
CA ASN A 109 -10.64 -2.71 -2.70
C ASN A 109 -10.47 -4.16 -2.24
N PHE A 110 -9.62 -4.42 -1.24
CA PHE A 110 -9.33 -5.79 -0.80
C PHE A 110 -9.79 -6.02 0.64
N ASP A 111 -10.62 -7.05 0.82
CA ASP A 111 -11.20 -7.41 2.12
C ASP A 111 -10.14 -7.78 3.17
N GLN A 112 -8.97 -8.23 2.74
CA GLN A 112 -7.83 -8.55 3.60
C GLN A 112 -7.33 -7.35 4.42
N PHE A 113 -7.60 -6.14 3.96
CA PHE A 113 -7.23 -4.89 4.66
C PHE A 113 -8.39 -4.25 5.41
N LYS A 114 -9.61 -4.78 5.26
CA LYS A 114 -10.76 -4.26 5.99
C LYS A 114 -10.73 -4.73 7.44
N VAL A 115 -10.94 -3.81 8.35
CA VAL A 115 -11.06 -4.14 9.76
C VAL A 115 -12.39 -4.85 9.99
N ASN A 116 -12.32 -6.10 10.44
CA ASN A 116 -13.47 -6.89 10.83
C ASN A 116 -13.46 -7.03 12.35
N THR A 117 -14.51 -6.54 13.01
CA THR A 117 -14.67 -6.69 14.46
C THR A 117 -16.01 -7.37 14.76
N PRO A 118 -16.02 -8.34 15.68
CA PRO A 118 -17.29 -8.96 16.07
C PRO A 118 -18.18 -7.95 16.80
N LEU A 119 -19.48 -8.00 16.49
CA LEU A 119 -20.47 -7.23 17.22
C LEU A 119 -20.70 -7.84 18.60
N ILE A 120 -20.71 -7.01 19.64
CA ILE A 120 -21.05 -7.38 21.02
C ILE A 120 -22.57 -7.44 21.19
N SER A 121 -23.27 -6.53 20.50
CA SER A 121 -24.72 -6.40 20.55
C SER A 121 -25.22 -5.83 19.23
N VAL A 122 -26.39 -6.27 18.81
CA VAL A 122 -27.09 -5.76 17.61
C VAL A 122 -28.16 -4.73 17.92
N SER A 123 -28.59 -4.62 19.19
CA SER A 123 -29.58 -3.64 19.63
C SER A 123 -29.28 -3.18 21.07
N PRO A 124 -28.72 -1.99 21.27
CA PRO A 124 -28.11 -1.13 20.25
C PRO A 124 -26.85 -1.77 19.65
N LEU A 125 -26.48 -1.35 18.46
CA LEU A 125 -25.27 -1.84 17.80
C LEU A 125 -24.02 -1.47 18.61
N LYS A 126 -23.23 -2.48 19.01
CA LYS A 126 -21.99 -2.27 19.78
C LYS A 126 -20.88 -3.18 19.27
N ALA A 127 -19.67 -2.64 19.19
CA ALA A 127 -18.46 -3.36 18.83
C ALA A 127 -17.26 -2.82 19.62
N TYR A 128 -16.21 -3.62 19.79
CA TYR A 128 -14.94 -3.18 20.38
C TYR A 128 -14.07 -2.46 19.35
N ILE A 129 -14.60 -1.39 18.79
CA ILE A 129 -13.92 -0.55 17.81
C ILE A 129 -14.22 0.91 18.13
N GLY A 130 -13.25 1.78 18.03
CA GLY A 130 -13.42 3.18 18.42
C GLY A 130 -12.40 4.13 17.80
N LEU A 131 -12.12 5.20 18.51
CA LEU A 131 -11.24 6.27 18.04
C LEU A 131 -9.83 5.80 17.67
N LYS A 132 -9.30 4.76 18.33
CA LYS A 132 -7.98 4.20 18.03
C LYS A 132 -7.91 3.56 16.65
N GLU A 133 -9.03 3.01 16.18
CA GLU A 133 -9.20 2.41 14.86
C GLU A 133 -9.75 3.41 13.83
N GLY A 134 -9.79 4.70 14.18
CA GLY A 134 -10.25 5.77 13.30
C GLY A 134 -11.78 5.91 13.20
N VAL A 135 -12.55 5.18 13.99
CA VAL A 135 -14.02 5.30 14.01
C VAL A 135 -14.42 6.53 14.81
N THR A 136 -15.24 7.38 14.23
CA THR A 136 -15.80 8.59 14.85
C THR A 136 -17.33 8.54 14.82
N GLU A 137 -18.00 9.42 15.55
CA GLU A 137 -19.47 9.55 15.54
C GLU A 137 -20.07 9.79 14.15
N LYS A 138 -19.24 10.26 13.19
CA LYS A 138 -19.65 10.50 11.80
C LYS A 138 -19.34 9.33 10.87
N SER A 139 -18.68 8.28 11.36
CA SER A 139 -18.37 7.09 10.56
C SER A 139 -19.66 6.33 10.23
N LYS A 140 -19.85 6.00 8.97
CA LYS A 140 -20.94 5.12 8.55
C LYS A 140 -20.51 3.68 8.75
N ILE A 141 -21.35 2.90 9.41
CA ILE A 141 -21.20 1.45 9.62
C ILE A 141 -22.05 0.72 8.58
#